data_72f0d89888d66b3d4d5127018a9f5c13
#
_entry.id   72f0d89888d66b3d4d5127018a9f5c13
#
_cell.length_a   1.000
_cell.length_b   1.000
_cell.length_c   1.000
_cell.angle_alpha   90.00
_cell.angle_beta   90.00
_cell.angle_gamma   90.00
#
_symmetry.space_group_name_H-M   'P 1'
#
loop_
_entity.id
_entity.type
_entity.pdbx_description
1 polymer ?
#
loop_
_entity_poly.entity_id
_entity_poly.type
_entity_poly.pdbx_seq_one_letter_code
_entity_poly.pdbx_strand_id
1 'polypeptide(L)'
;MSVKTAVVMCPCWSLETPPLGCGLLAGALRSKGRDVKQFHINLTSAMHVDYETHQELWAPTGHFLWTNDHSFEDRILPLYGEYWDTIIEELSTFDIVAFTTYFSNIVVTDYIAERVYKKNPNVHIFYGGPYCWNAPHGGLRISHPLEEPDRDWIKVSCDTEGELIINDLVDCYENNENYDKVQGIWTWGENKKPK
;
A
#
# COMPACT_ATOMS: atom_id res chain seq x y z
N MET A 1 -23.00 1.55 9.92
CA MET A 1 -22.50 0.69 8.81
C MET A 1 -21.13 0.20 9.24
N SER A 2 -20.76 -1.04 8.90
CA SER A 2 -19.44 -1.60 9.22
C SER A 2 -18.40 -0.93 8.33
N VAL A 3 -17.24 -0.56 8.88
CA VAL A 3 -16.10 0.00 8.13
C VAL A 3 -15.56 -1.06 7.17
N LYS A 4 -15.44 -0.72 5.90
CA LYS A 4 -14.89 -1.59 4.87
C LYS A 4 -13.40 -1.33 4.72
N THR A 5 -12.58 -2.33 4.98
CA THR A 5 -11.12 -2.22 4.89
C THR A 5 -10.59 -3.08 3.74
N ALA A 6 -9.74 -2.50 2.89
CA ALA A 6 -8.95 -3.22 1.92
C ALA A 6 -7.51 -3.38 2.44
N VAL A 7 -6.93 -4.58 2.30
CA VAL A 7 -5.50 -4.84 2.51
C VAL A 7 -4.88 -5.20 1.18
N VAL A 8 -3.86 -4.44 0.75
CA VAL A 8 -3.40 -4.43 -0.63
C VAL A 8 -1.91 -4.74 -0.73
N MET A 9 -1.57 -5.64 -1.66
CA MET A 9 -0.20 -5.91 -2.11
C MET A 9 -0.07 -5.61 -3.58
N CYS A 10 0.70 -4.54 -3.88
CA CYS A 10 1.01 -4.12 -5.26
C CYS A 10 2.21 -4.88 -5.84
N PRO A 11 2.38 -4.95 -7.17
CA PRO A 11 3.62 -5.40 -7.79
C PRO A 11 4.77 -4.39 -7.53
N CYS A 12 6.05 -4.80 -7.48
CA CYS A 12 6.53 -6.12 -7.75
C CYS A 12 6.91 -6.85 -6.45
N TRP A 13 6.46 -8.08 -6.33
CA TRP A 13 6.82 -9.00 -5.26
C TRP A 13 6.99 -10.42 -5.85
N SER A 14 7.59 -11.33 -5.11
CA SER A 14 7.68 -12.73 -5.51
C SER A 14 6.30 -13.31 -5.83
N LEU A 15 6.19 -14.04 -6.93
CA LEU A 15 4.97 -14.78 -7.28
C LEU A 15 4.89 -16.13 -6.55
N GLU A 16 6.02 -16.64 -6.07
CA GLU A 16 6.12 -17.93 -5.37
C GLU A 16 5.82 -17.83 -3.88
N THR A 17 5.95 -16.63 -3.31
CA THR A 17 5.79 -16.42 -1.86
C THR A 17 4.58 -15.52 -1.58
N PRO A 18 3.53 -16.06 -0.94
CA PRO A 18 2.39 -15.26 -0.52
C PRO A 18 2.82 -14.12 0.41
N PRO A 19 2.22 -12.93 0.31
CA PRO A 19 2.52 -11.80 1.19
C PRO A 19 1.96 -12.06 2.59
N LEU A 20 2.79 -12.64 3.47
CA LEU A 20 2.39 -13.00 4.83
C LEU A 20 1.82 -11.81 5.60
N GLY A 21 2.42 -10.62 5.47
CA GLY A 21 1.96 -9.41 6.13
C GLY A 21 0.50 -9.07 5.82
N CYS A 22 0.08 -9.18 4.54
CA CYS A 22 -1.33 -8.97 4.17
C CYS A 22 -2.25 -10.01 4.82
N GLY A 23 -1.80 -11.26 4.92
CA GLY A 23 -2.54 -12.32 5.59
C GLY A 23 -2.72 -12.06 7.08
N LEU A 24 -1.66 -11.62 7.77
CA LEU A 24 -1.67 -11.28 9.19
C LEU A 24 -2.59 -10.09 9.48
N LEU A 25 -2.51 -9.01 8.68
CA LEU A 25 -3.40 -7.85 8.82
C LEU A 25 -4.86 -8.23 8.65
N ALA A 26 -5.18 -8.98 7.58
CA ALA A 26 -6.56 -9.42 7.36
C ALA A 26 -7.04 -10.40 8.44
N GLY A 27 -6.15 -11.26 8.95
CA GLY A 27 -6.42 -12.14 10.10
C GLY A 27 -6.74 -11.36 11.37
N ALA A 28 -5.93 -10.34 11.68
CA ALA A 28 -6.14 -9.46 12.83
C ALA A 28 -7.49 -8.72 12.75
N LEU A 29 -7.84 -8.19 11.58
CA LEU A 29 -9.13 -7.53 11.35
C LEU A 29 -10.30 -8.51 11.49
N ARG A 30 -10.24 -9.68 10.84
CA ARG A 30 -11.29 -10.71 10.91
C ARG A 30 -11.49 -11.25 12.32
N SER A 31 -10.44 -11.35 13.13
CA SER A 31 -10.54 -11.79 14.53
C SER A 31 -11.42 -10.88 15.40
N LYS A 32 -11.60 -9.63 14.98
CA LYS A 32 -12.49 -8.63 15.60
C LYS A 32 -13.84 -8.50 14.86
N GLY A 33 -14.13 -9.40 13.92
CA GLY A 33 -15.40 -9.38 13.14
C GLY A 33 -15.49 -8.26 12.11
N ARG A 34 -14.37 -7.65 11.72
CA ARG A 34 -14.34 -6.53 10.78
C ARG A 34 -14.48 -7.01 9.34
N ASP A 35 -15.10 -6.17 8.51
CA ASP A 35 -15.22 -6.38 7.07
C ASP A 35 -13.89 -6.05 6.39
N VAL A 36 -13.22 -7.08 5.85
CA VAL A 36 -11.92 -6.93 5.20
C VAL A 36 -11.80 -7.75 3.93
N LYS A 37 -11.40 -7.09 2.84
CA LYS A 37 -11.03 -7.71 1.57
C LYS A 37 -9.53 -7.58 1.31
N GLN A 38 -8.90 -8.68 0.87
CA GLN A 38 -7.51 -8.67 0.42
C GLN A 38 -7.44 -8.50 -1.10
N PHE A 39 -6.53 -7.62 -1.53
CA PHE A 39 -6.20 -7.41 -2.93
C PHE A 39 -4.76 -7.83 -3.17
N HIS A 40 -4.59 -8.91 -3.90
CA HIS A 40 -3.28 -9.42 -4.29
C HIS A 40 -2.95 -8.97 -5.71
N ILE A 41 -2.82 -7.63 -5.89
CA ILE A 41 -2.62 -7.01 -7.20
C ILE A 41 -1.35 -7.54 -7.87
N ASN A 42 -0.33 -7.87 -7.09
CA ASN A 42 0.89 -8.49 -7.60
C ASN A 42 0.60 -9.77 -8.40
N LEU A 43 -0.14 -10.71 -7.80
CA LEU A 43 -0.49 -11.98 -8.45
C LEU A 43 -1.46 -11.77 -9.62
N THR A 44 -2.49 -10.97 -9.39
CA THR A 44 -3.52 -10.76 -10.43
C THR A 44 -2.99 -9.98 -11.63
N SER A 45 -2.00 -9.08 -11.44
CA SER A 45 -1.29 -8.44 -12.55
C SER A 45 -0.48 -9.45 -13.35
N ALA A 46 0.24 -10.38 -12.68
CA ALA A 46 0.99 -11.42 -13.38
C ALA A 46 0.08 -12.37 -14.19
N MET A 47 -1.16 -12.56 -13.73
CA MET A 47 -2.16 -13.38 -14.42
C MET A 47 -2.91 -12.62 -15.53
N HIS A 48 -2.86 -11.30 -15.51
CA HIS A 48 -3.60 -10.45 -16.46
C HIS A 48 -2.96 -10.41 -17.86
N VAL A 49 -1.63 -10.47 -17.92
CA VAL A 49 -0.87 -10.53 -19.17
C VAL A 49 -0.33 -11.94 -19.39
N ASP A 50 0.09 -12.22 -20.61
CA ASP A 50 0.79 -13.45 -20.92
C ASP A 50 2.14 -13.49 -20.17
N TYR A 51 2.18 -14.25 -19.09
CA TYR A 51 3.36 -14.38 -18.23
C TYR A 51 4.57 -14.88 -19.00
N GLU A 52 4.40 -15.83 -19.95
CA GLU A 52 5.51 -16.41 -20.72
C GLU A 52 6.20 -15.33 -21.57
N THR A 53 5.43 -14.38 -22.10
CA THR A 53 5.97 -13.28 -22.92
C THR A 53 6.65 -12.21 -22.07
N HIS A 54 6.28 -12.07 -20.78
CA HIS A 54 6.73 -11.00 -19.89
C HIS A 54 7.46 -11.49 -18.64
N GLN A 55 8.08 -12.67 -18.70
CA GLN A 55 8.80 -13.26 -17.57
C GLN A 55 9.88 -12.34 -16.97
N GLU A 56 10.53 -11.55 -17.81
CA GLU A 56 11.59 -10.63 -17.37
C GLU A 56 11.11 -9.60 -16.35
N LEU A 57 9.82 -9.21 -16.38
CA LEU A 57 9.25 -8.28 -15.40
C LEU A 57 9.19 -8.88 -14.00
N TRP A 58 8.97 -10.19 -13.90
CA TRP A 58 8.77 -10.91 -12.65
C TRP A 58 10.02 -11.66 -12.16
N ALA A 59 11.07 -11.68 -12.98
CA ALA A 59 12.36 -12.24 -12.57
C ALA A 59 12.97 -11.40 -11.43
N PRO A 60 13.79 -12.02 -10.54
CA PRO A 60 14.49 -11.27 -9.48
C PRO A 60 15.30 -10.07 -9.99
N THR A 61 15.83 -10.18 -11.22
CA THR A 61 16.56 -9.09 -11.90
C THR A 61 15.65 -8.04 -12.52
N GLY A 62 14.35 -8.29 -12.63
CA GLY A 62 13.37 -7.39 -13.23
C GLY A 62 12.82 -6.33 -12.27
N HIS A 63 13.08 -6.45 -10.96
CA HIS A 63 12.53 -5.54 -9.95
C HIS A 63 12.83 -4.06 -10.22
N PHE A 64 13.99 -3.73 -10.81
CA PHE A 64 14.34 -2.35 -11.15
C PHE A 64 13.42 -1.73 -12.21
N LEU A 65 12.77 -2.56 -13.04
CA LEU A 65 11.82 -2.08 -14.06
C LEU A 65 10.55 -1.48 -13.42
N TRP A 66 10.20 -1.96 -12.23
CA TRP A 66 9.05 -1.49 -11.47
C TRP A 66 9.34 -0.26 -10.60
N THR A 67 10.62 0.01 -10.33
CA THR A 67 11.06 1.08 -9.43
C THR A 67 11.68 2.27 -10.14
N ASN A 68 11.90 2.17 -11.46
CA ASN A 68 12.41 3.25 -12.28
C ASN A 68 11.26 3.93 -13.04
N ASP A 69 11.09 5.23 -12.85
CA ASP A 69 9.97 6.00 -13.40
C ASP A 69 9.83 5.85 -14.93
N HIS A 70 10.93 5.93 -15.67
CA HIS A 70 10.89 5.76 -17.13
C HIS A 70 10.43 4.35 -17.52
N SER A 71 10.98 3.32 -16.88
CA SER A 71 10.56 1.94 -17.16
C SER A 71 9.12 1.69 -16.75
N PHE A 72 8.67 2.31 -15.67
CA PHE A 72 7.29 2.22 -15.22
C PHE A 72 6.35 2.83 -16.27
N GLU A 73 6.62 4.05 -16.73
CA GLU A 73 5.78 4.75 -17.70
C GLU A 73 5.80 4.08 -19.10
N ASP A 74 7.00 3.66 -19.56
CA ASP A 74 7.18 3.17 -20.93
C ASP A 74 6.85 1.70 -21.12
N ARG A 75 6.95 0.88 -20.06
CA ARG A 75 6.83 -0.58 -20.15
C ARG A 75 5.75 -1.19 -19.28
N ILE A 76 5.59 -0.70 -18.03
CA ILE A 76 4.68 -1.29 -17.07
C ILE A 76 3.27 -0.75 -17.25
N LEU A 77 3.13 0.56 -17.26
CA LEU A 77 1.83 1.23 -17.35
C LEU A 77 1.05 0.88 -18.63
N PRO A 78 1.67 0.77 -19.82
CA PRO A 78 0.95 0.33 -21.01
C PRO A 78 0.39 -1.10 -20.95
N LEU A 79 0.99 -1.97 -20.13
CA LEU A 79 0.52 -3.35 -19.96
C LEU A 79 -0.60 -3.49 -18.94
N TYR A 80 -0.57 -2.68 -17.88
CA TYR A 80 -1.41 -2.89 -16.70
C TYR A 80 -2.36 -1.75 -16.40
N GLY A 81 -2.18 -0.57 -16.99
CA GLY A 81 -2.92 0.65 -16.63
C GLY A 81 -4.43 0.47 -16.66
N GLU A 82 -4.99 -0.03 -17.77
CA GLU A 82 -6.44 -0.27 -17.89
C GLU A 82 -6.96 -1.29 -16.87
N TYR A 83 -6.17 -2.33 -16.59
CA TYR A 83 -6.52 -3.31 -15.57
C TYR A 83 -6.51 -2.69 -14.17
N TRP A 84 -5.48 -1.89 -13.86
CA TRP A 84 -5.40 -1.23 -12.55
C TRP A 84 -6.48 -0.16 -12.38
N ASP A 85 -6.96 0.47 -13.44
CA ASP A 85 -8.09 1.40 -13.35
C ASP A 85 -9.34 0.69 -12.79
N THR A 86 -9.59 -0.57 -13.16
CA THR A 86 -10.69 -1.35 -12.60
C THR A 86 -10.52 -1.62 -11.09
N ILE A 87 -9.28 -1.84 -10.66
CA ILE A 87 -8.93 -2.04 -9.24
C ILE A 87 -9.07 -0.73 -8.46
N ILE A 88 -8.62 0.39 -9.03
CA ILE A 88 -8.76 1.72 -8.44
C ILE A 88 -10.23 2.07 -8.24
N GLU A 89 -11.09 1.76 -9.22
CA GLU A 89 -12.55 1.91 -9.08
C GLU A 89 -13.06 1.16 -7.85
N GLU A 90 -12.68 -0.10 -7.71
CA GLU A 90 -13.13 -0.92 -6.58
C GLU A 90 -12.54 -0.41 -5.25
N LEU A 91 -11.24 -0.14 -5.17
CA LEU A 91 -10.58 0.35 -3.97
C LEU A 91 -11.17 1.68 -3.48
N SER A 92 -11.61 2.56 -4.40
CA SER A 92 -12.24 3.83 -4.03
C SER A 92 -13.60 3.70 -3.36
N THR A 93 -14.17 2.49 -3.29
CA THR A 93 -15.42 2.19 -2.56
C THR A 93 -15.21 1.78 -1.10
N PHE A 94 -13.94 1.64 -0.66
CA PHE A 94 -13.59 1.29 0.71
C PHE A 94 -13.44 2.55 1.59
N ASP A 95 -13.59 2.37 2.89
CA ASP A 95 -13.37 3.42 3.88
C ASP A 95 -11.88 3.55 4.20
N ILE A 96 -11.19 2.40 4.28
CA ILE A 96 -9.75 2.31 4.56
C ILE A 96 -9.09 1.42 3.53
N VAL A 97 -7.95 1.87 2.98
CA VAL A 97 -7.08 1.08 2.09
C VAL A 97 -5.68 1.04 2.68
N ALA A 98 -5.27 -0.13 3.17
CA ALA A 98 -3.97 -0.38 3.78
C ALA A 98 -3.03 -1.09 2.80
N PHE A 99 -1.96 -0.42 2.40
CA PHE A 99 -0.95 -0.94 1.48
C PHE A 99 0.24 -1.50 2.24
N THR A 100 0.69 -2.70 1.84
CA THR A 100 1.98 -3.24 2.27
C THR A 100 3.06 -2.80 1.30
N THR A 101 4.03 -2.00 1.80
CA THR A 101 5.03 -1.31 0.98
C THR A 101 6.42 -1.87 1.15
N TYR A 102 7.10 -2.04 0.02
CA TYR A 102 8.49 -2.44 -0.13
C TYR A 102 9.17 -1.52 -1.16
N PHE A 103 10.50 -1.54 -1.20
CA PHE A 103 11.23 -0.82 -2.26
C PHE A 103 10.83 -1.22 -3.66
N SER A 104 10.54 -2.50 -3.86
CA SER A 104 10.21 -3.04 -5.16
C SER A 104 8.81 -2.67 -5.64
N ASN A 105 7.90 -2.24 -4.76
CA ASN A 105 6.51 -1.98 -5.13
C ASN A 105 6.03 -0.54 -4.89
N ILE A 106 6.91 0.33 -4.37
CA ILE A 106 6.47 1.68 -3.93
C ILE A 106 5.93 2.52 -5.09
N VAL A 107 6.55 2.48 -6.28
CA VAL A 107 6.10 3.25 -7.45
C VAL A 107 4.69 2.85 -7.86
N VAL A 108 4.40 1.55 -7.95
CA VAL A 108 3.05 1.06 -8.27
C VAL A 108 2.07 1.37 -7.14
N THR A 109 2.53 1.25 -5.89
CA THR A 109 1.69 1.58 -4.73
C THR A 109 1.28 3.05 -4.75
N ASP A 110 2.22 3.96 -4.97
CA ASP A 110 1.94 5.39 -5.08
C ASP A 110 1.00 5.70 -6.26
N TYR A 111 1.25 5.08 -7.42
CA TYR A 111 0.40 5.24 -8.60
C TYR A 111 -1.07 4.88 -8.31
N ILE A 112 -1.31 3.75 -7.64
CA ILE A 112 -2.66 3.27 -7.32
C ILE A 112 -3.26 4.10 -6.18
N ALA A 113 -2.52 4.32 -5.08
CA ALA A 113 -2.97 5.02 -3.90
C ALA A 113 -3.39 6.47 -4.19
N GLU A 114 -2.56 7.20 -4.92
CA GLU A 114 -2.86 8.57 -5.34
C GLU A 114 -4.15 8.65 -6.15
N ARG A 115 -4.35 7.70 -7.10
CA ARG A 115 -5.56 7.66 -7.94
C ARG A 115 -6.81 7.28 -7.15
N VAL A 116 -6.70 6.34 -6.21
CA VAL A 116 -7.77 6.03 -5.26
C VAL A 116 -8.18 7.28 -4.49
N TYR A 117 -7.21 8.02 -3.95
CA TYR A 117 -7.47 9.26 -3.22
C TYR A 117 -8.07 10.35 -4.10
N LYS A 118 -7.54 10.56 -5.31
CA LYS A 118 -8.09 11.52 -6.28
C LYS A 118 -9.54 11.22 -6.63
N LYS A 119 -9.88 9.92 -6.72
CA LYS A 119 -11.24 9.48 -7.02
C LYS A 119 -12.19 9.62 -5.84
N ASN A 120 -11.74 9.27 -4.65
CA ASN A 120 -12.49 9.43 -3.40
C ASN A 120 -11.58 9.95 -2.27
N PRO A 121 -11.54 11.28 -2.05
CA PRO A 121 -10.72 11.89 -0.99
C PRO A 121 -11.13 11.51 0.45
N ASN A 122 -12.27 10.83 0.62
CA ASN A 122 -12.70 10.34 1.94
C ASN A 122 -12.11 8.98 2.31
N VAL A 123 -11.46 8.30 1.37
CA VAL A 123 -10.73 7.06 1.66
C VAL A 123 -9.52 7.37 2.53
N HIS A 124 -9.37 6.65 3.64
CA HIS A 124 -8.17 6.75 4.46
C HIS A 124 -7.11 5.75 3.98
N ILE A 125 -6.00 6.27 3.47
CA ILE A 125 -4.89 5.47 2.95
C ILE A 125 -3.83 5.30 4.01
N PHE A 126 -3.50 4.04 4.31
CA PHE A 126 -2.45 3.65 5.25
C PHE A 126 -1.32 2.95 4.51
N TYR A 127 -0.09 3.32 4.84
CA TYR A 127 1.11 2.63 4.39
C TYR A 127 1.73 1.86 5.55
N GLY A 128 2.22 0.67 5.29
CA GLY A 128 2.96 -0.15 6.24
C GLY A 128 3.94 -1.07 5.53
N GLY A 129 4.75 -1.78 6.28
CA GLY A 129 5.77 -2.67 5.75
C GLY A 129 7.18 -2.06 5.73
N PRO A 130 8.18 -2.81 5.23
CA PRO A 130 9.59 -2.43 5.37
C PRO A 130 9.98 -1.08 4.79
N TYR A 131 9.26 -0.58 3.79
CA TYR A 131 9.51 0.76 3.24
C TYR A 131 9.22 1.89 4.24
N CYS A 132 8.30 1.66 5.19
CA CYS A 132 7.91 2.64 6.19
C CYS A 132 8.82 2.66 7.42
N TRP A 133 9.71 1.68 7.58
CA TRP A 133 10.58 1.60 8.75
C TRP A 133 11.67 2.67 8.71
N ASN A 134 11.73 3.48 9.74
CA ASN A 134 12.75 4.52 9.89
C ASN A 134 14.14 3.96 10.29
N ALA A 135 14.31 2.63 10.26
CA ALA A 135 15.58 1.99 10.58
C ALA A 135 16.54 2.10 9.39
N PRO A 136 17.82 2.48 9.61
CA PRO A 136 18.81 2.55 8.57
C PRO A 136 19.15 1.13 8.08
N HIS A 137 18.53 0.71 6.97
CA HIS A 137 18.90 -0.52 6.29
C HIS A 137 20.26 -0.33 5.61
N GLY A 138 21.31 -0.91 6.21
CA GLY A 138 22.65 -0.96 5.60
C GLY A 138 23.32 0.40 5.34
N GLY A 139 23.00 1.44 6.11
CA GLY A 139 23.59 2.78 5.98
C GLY A 139 22.96 3.67 4.90
N LEU A 140 22.00 3.22 4.17
CA LEU A 140 21.17 4.04 3.29
C LEU A 140 20.02 4.62 4.13
N ARG A 141 20.03 5.93 4.32
CA ARG A 141 18.88 6.65 4.86
C ARG A 141 17.83 6.74 3.75
N ILE A 142 16.77 5.96 3.90
CA ILE A 142 15.62 6.06 3.03
C ILE A 142 14.70 7.11 3.62
N SER A 143 14.22 8.03 2.80
CA SER A 143 13.20 8.98 3.24
C SER A 143 11.93 8.23 3.62
N HIS A 144 11.37 8.56 4.78
CA HIS A 144 10.07 8.04 5.18
C HIS A 144 9.00 8.50 4.17
N PRO A 145 7.96 7.68 3.85
CA PRO A 145 6.94 8.08 2.88
C PRO A 145 6.32 9.45 3.11
N LEU A 146 6.15 9.86 4.37
CA LEU A 146 5.62 11.18 4.72
C LEU A 146 6.66 12.32 4.68
N GLU A 147 7.94 12.05 4.50
CA GLU A 147 8.96 13.08 4.28
C GLU A 147 8.92 13.64 2.86
N GLU A 148 8.23 12.97 1.95
CA GLU A 148 8.02 13.44 0.58
C GLU A 148 6.75 14.30 0.52
N PRO A 149 6.86 15.60 0.22
CA PRO A 149 5.77 16.57 0.37
C PRO A 149 4.57 16.29 -0.55
N ASP A 150 4.78 15.53 -1.60
CA ASP A 150 3.76 15.28 -2.63
C ASP A 150 2.86 14.07 -2.30
N ARG A 151 3.06 13.40 -1.16
CA ARG A 151 2.27 12.23 -0.72
C ARG A 151 1.18 12.58 0.29
N ASP A 152 0.46 13.66 0.08
CA ASP A 152 -0.58 14.15 1.00
C ASP A 152 -1.84 13.27 1.08
N TRP A 153 -1.95 12.28 0.20
CA TRP A 153 -2.98 11.23 0.27
C TRP A 153 -2.77 10.23 1.39
N ILE A 154 -1.55 10.04 1.90
CA ILE A 154 -1.28 9.09 2.99
C ILE A 154 -1.77 9.69 4.31
N LYS A 155 -2.66 8.99 5.00
CA LYS A 155 -3.16 9.40 6.33
C LYS A 155 -2.26 8.91 7.46
N VAL A 156 -1.75 7.68 7.33
CA VAL A 156 -0.94 6.99 8.33
C VAL A 156 0.17 6.22 7.64
N SER A 157 1.37 6.28 8.19
CA SER A 157 2.48 5.38 7.86
C SER A 157 2.91 4.63 9.11
N CYS A 158 2.89 3.28 9.05
CA CYS A 158 3.17 2.42 10.19
C CYS A 158 4.65 2.11 10.29
N ASP A 159 5.28 2.43 11.43
CA ASP A 159 6.69 2.18 11.75
C ASP A 159 6.87 0.99 12.71
N THR A 160 5.88 0.10 12.78
CA THR A 160 5.87 -1.09 13.63
C THR A 160 5.10 -2.24 12.94
N GLU A 161 4.94 -3.36 13.66
CA GLU A 161 4.17 -4.50 13.18
C GLU A 161 2.68 -4.14 13.07
N GLY A 162 2.20 -4.06 11.83
CA GLY A 162 0.87 -3.54 11.52
C GLY A 162 -0.27 -4.34 12.13
N GLU A 163 -0.13 -5.67 12.31
CA GLU A 163 -1.13 -6.54 12.91
C GLU A 163 -1.42 -6.21 14.37
N LEU A 164 -0.50 -5.55 15.06
CA LEU A 164 -0.70 -5.12 16.47
C LEU A 164 -1.57 -3.87 16.56
N ILE A 165 -1.54 -3.01 15.54
CA ILE A 165 -2.15 -1.68 15.58
C ILE A 165 -3.30 -1.46 14.60
N ILE A 166 -3.47 -2.33 13.60
CA ILE A 166 -4.48 -2.12 12.53
C ILE A 166 -5.90 -2.01 13.10
N ASN A 167 -6.22 -2.75 14.15
CA ASN A 167 -7.52 -2.65 14.80
C ASN A 167 -7.72 -1.31 15.50
N ASP A 168 -6.69 -0.78 16.17
CA ASP A 168 -6.75 0.54 16.83
C ASP A 168 -6.91 1.66 15.80
N LEU A 169 -6.27 1.53 14.63
CA LEU A 169 -6.44 2.46 13.52
C LEU A 169 -7.88 2.45 12.98
N VAL A 170 -8.49 1.26 12.83
CA VAL A 170 -9.88 1.15 12.41
C VAL A 170 -10.82 1.68 13.50
N ASP A 171 -10.53 1.45 14.80
CA ASP A 171 -11.29 2.03 15.92
C ASP A 171 -11.25 3.57 15.87
N CYS A 172 -10.09 4.16 15.59
CA CYS A 172 -9.97 5.62 15.41
C CYS A 172 -10.88 6.11 14.28
N TYR A 173 -10.90 5.42 13.14
CA TYR A 173 -11.76 5.78 12.01
C TYR A 173 -13.25 5.71 12.41
N GLU A 174 -13.68 4.58 13.00
CA GLU A 174 -15.09 4.35 13.42
C GLU A 174 -15.60 5.40 14.40
N ASN A 175 -14.73 5.85 15.30
CA ASN A 175 -15.06 6.83 16.34
C ASN A 175 -14.78 8.28 15.92
N ASN A 176 -14.35 8.50 14.67
CA ASN A 176 -13.92 9.82 14.18
C ASN A 176 -12.88 10.47 15.10
N GLU A 177 -11.91 9.66 15.55
CA GLU A 177 -10.83 10.07 16.44
C GLU A 177 -9.52 10.29 15.69
N ASN A 178 -8.61 11.09 16.30
CA ASN A 178 -7.30 11.31 15.71
C ASN A 178 -6.43 10.06 15.87
N TYR A 179 -5.68 9.71 14.83
CA TYR A 179 -4.72 8.59 14.83
C TYR A 179 -3.53 8.81 15.77
N ASP A 180 -3.23 10.03 16.17
CA ASP A 180 -2.08 10.40 17.01
C ASP A 180 -1.98 9.63 18.35
N LYS A 181 -3.09 9.04 18.80
CA LYS A 181 -3.10 8.21 20.02
C LYS A 181 -2.58 6.80 19.80
N VAL A 182 -2.45 6.34 18.56
CA VAL A 182 -1.91 5.04 18.22
C VAL A 182 -0.39 5.14 18.17
N GLN A 183 0.30 4.27 18.91
CA GLN A 183 1.76 4.24 18.93
C GLN A 183 2.34 3.48 17.73
N GLY A 184 3.54 3.84 17.29
CA GLY A 184 4.23 3.17 16.20
C GLY A 184 3.74 3.58 14.81
N ILE A 185 3.23 4.79 14.70
CA ILE A 185 2.82 5.38 13.44
C ILE A 185 3.38 6.79 13.26
N TRP A 186 3.38 7.22 12.02
CA TRP A 186 3.58 8.60 11.61
C TRP A 186 2.32 9.13 10.97
N THR A 187 1.98 10.38 11.29
CA THR A 187 0.84 11.12 10.71
C THR A 187 1.28 12.51 10.27
N TRP A 188 0.43 13.23 9.59
CA TRP A 188 0.67 14.63 9.28
C TRP A 188 0.39 15.51 10.49
N GLY A 189 1.40 16.27 10.92
CA GLY A 189 1.26 17.32 11.92
C GLY A 189 0.85 18.68 11.31
N GLU A 190 1.01 19.73 12.10
CA GLU A 190 0.81 21.10 11.64
C GLU A 190 1.75 21.43 10.46
N ASN A 191 1.22 22.16 9.47
CA ASN A 191 1.93 22.53 8.25
C ASN A 191 2.39 21.34 7.38
N LYS A 192 1.66 20.23 7.41
CA LYS A 192 2.00 19.00 6.66
C LYS A 192 3.42 18.49 6.93
N LYS A 193 3.88 18.59 8.16
CA LYS A 193 5.13 17.96 8.60
C LYS A 193 4.81 16.61 9.26
N PRO A 194 5.63 15.57 9.01
CA PRO A 194 5.48 14.28 9.71
C PRO A 194 5.62 14.46 11.23
N LYS A 195 4.84 13.71 11.99
CA LYS A 195 4.92 13.63 13.45
C LYS A 195 4.65 12.21 13.94
#